data_75cf3d15f54c8f6eef1f8c9ce9acf419
#
_entry.id   75cf3d15f54c8f6eef1f8c9ce9acf419
#
_cell.length_a   1.000
_cell.length_b   1.000
_cell.length_c   1.000
_cell.angle_alpha   90.00
_cell.angle_beta   90.00
_cell.angle_gamma   90.00
#
_symmetry.space_group_name_H-M   'P 1'
#
loop_
_entity.id
_entity.type
_entity.pdbx_description
1 polymer ?
#
loop_
_entity_poly.entity_id
_entity_poly.type
_entity_poly.pdbx_seq_one_letter_code
_entity_poly.pdbx_strand_id
1 'polypeptide(L)'
;AYEIKECDWSSDVCSSDLIDADLPPRVRDRAQRTFALLADVEGAMHRMPADDVEFHEVGSVDAIIDIVGSCAALEVLGIDHIVCSGIAVGTGTVKAAHGMLPNPAPAVVELLARRGVSAKGLPDHRELATPTGVALMCALANEFGPMPHMQVGAVGYGAGSSDIPGRPNVVQVVVGDAVAVRPPEGQPVQLLETNVDDISGEVIAHTISALMAAGAHDAWATPIVMKKGRPAHTVHVLCDVAARAAMADVLLRETGALGLRGTVMERWPQVRHEVGVHLDGHPIRVKVSEHRRKVEFDDALAAANALGVPVREVLQRAALLTP
;
A
#
# COMPACT_ATOMS: atom_id res chain seq x y z
N ALA A 1 19.13 5.74 -44.48
CA ALA A 1 19.71 6.37 -43.32
C ALA A 1 18.81 7.57 -42.97
N TYR A 2 18.01 7.46 -41.95
CA TYR A 2 17.29 8.59 -41.37
C TYR A 2 18.32 9.26 -40.43
N GLU A 3 18.71 10.51 -40.71
CA GLU A 3 19.36 11.37 -39.73
C GLU A 3 18.32 11.65 -38.60
N ILE A 4 18.54 11.04 -37.47
CA ILE A 4 17.86 11.44 -36.25
C ILE A 4 18.58 12.74 -35.83
N LYS A 5 17.94 13.88 -36.10
CA LYS A 5 18.37 15.17 -35.55
C LYS A 5 18.32 15.02 -34.01
N GLU A 6 19.37 15.59 -33.34
CA GLU A 6 19.28 15.83 -31.91
C GLU A 6 18.00 16.63 -31.64
N CYS A 7 16.98 15.96 -31.10
CA CYS A 7 15.76 16.61 -30.72
C CYS A 7 15.93 17.13 -29.29
N ASP A 8 15.68 18.43 -29.08
CA ASP A 8 15.41 18.98 -27.76
C ASP A 8 14.13 18.32 -27.23
N TRP A 9 14.29 17.31 -26.39
CA TRP A 9 13.17 16.58 -25.82
C TRP A 9 12.67 17.31 -24.58
N SER A 10 11.67 18.18 -24.76
CA SER A 10 10.87 18.69 -23.64
C SER A 10 9.84 17.62 -23.22
N SER A 11 9.37 17.70 -21.97
CA SER A 11 8.32 16.80 -21.47
C SER A 11 7.04 16.89 -22.31
N ASP A 12 6.74 18.08 -22.85
CA ASP A 12 5.59 18.32 -23.74
C ASP A 12 5.75 17.58 -25.07
N VAL A 13 6.94 17.55 -25.66
CA VAL A 13 7.21 16.82 -26.91
C VAL A 13 7.05 15.30 -26.69
N CYS A 14 7.60 14.74 -25.61
CA CYS A 14 7.41 13.32 -25.30
C CYS A 14 5.93 12.96 -25.06
N SER A 15 5.18 13.84 -24.43
CA SER A 15 3.75 13.63 -24.18
C SER A 15 2.93 13.71 -25.46
N SER A 16 3.16 14.71 -26.33
CA SER A 16 2.47 14.88 -27.61
C SER A 16 2.79 13.77 -28.60
N ASP A 17 4.06 13.40 -28.73
CA ASP A 17 4.50 12.33 -29.63
C ASP A 17 3.90 10.97 -29.24
N LEU A 18 3.76 10.69 -27.95
CA LEU A 18 3.10 9.47 -27.47
C LEU A 18 1.59 9.49 -27.73
N ILE A 19 0.95 10.67 -27.75
CA ILE A 19 -0.47 10.78 -28.11
C ILE A 19 -0.69 10.45 -29.58
N ASP A 20 0.17 10.94 -30.44
CA ASP A 20 0.08 10.80 -31.90
C ASP A 20 0.63 9.44 -32.40
N ALA A 21 1.41 8.73 -31.58
CA ALA A 21 1.97 7.43 -31.95
C ALA A 21 0.88 6.35 -32.04
N ASP A 22 1.01 5.45 -33.02
CA ASP A 22 0.13 4.28 -33.19
C ASP A 22 0.45 3.20 -32.15
N LEU A 23 0.14 3.46 -30.89
CA LEU A 23 0.37 2.57 -29.74
C LEU A 23 -0.95 2.03 -29.21
N PRO A 24 -0.99 0.77 -28.75
CA PRO A 24 -2.12 0.24 -28.00
C PRO A 24 -2.47 1.16 -26.82
N PRO A 25 -3.76 1.39 -26.52
CA PRO A 25 -4.17 2.37 -25.50
C PRO A 25 -3.52 2.16 -24.12
N ARG A 26 -3.37 0.91 -23.67
CA ARG A 26 -2.71 0.60 -22.36
C ARG A 26 -1.20 0.86 -22.39
N VAL A 27 -0.54 0.63 -23.51
CA VAL A 27 0.90 0.94 -23.68
C VAL A 27 1.10 2.44 -23.58
N ARG A 28 0.28 3.20 -24.31
CA ARG A 28 0.30 4.66 -24.28
C ARG A 28 0.07 5.20 -22.86
N ASP A 29 -0.99 4.79 -22.18
CA ASP A 29 -1.33 5.21 -20.82
C ASP A 29 -0.19 4.93 -19.83
N ARG A 30 0.38 3.72 -19.87
CA ARG A 30 1.50 3.33 -19.01
C ARG A 30 2.76 4.17 -19.27
N ALA A 31 3.10 4.39 -20.54
CA ALA A 31 4.25 5.20 -20.93
C ALA A 31 4.06 6.66 -20.51
N GLN A 32 2.90 7.26 -20.79
CA GLN A 32 2.58 8.64 -20.39
C GLN A 32 2.67 8.84 -18.87
N ARG A 33 2.13 7.92 -18.07
CA ARG A 33 2.24 7.98 -16.60
C ARG A 33 3.69 7.93 -16.13
N THR A 34 4.54 7.16 -16.80
CA THR A 34 5.95 7.06 -16.45
C THR A 34 6.70 8.35 -16.78
N PHE A 35 6.49 8.91 -17.96
CA PHE A 35 7.10 10.19 -18.35
C PHE A 35 6.58 11.37 -17.51
N ALA A 36 5.28 11.42 -17.23
CA ALA A 36 4.71 12.45 -16.36
C ALA A 36 5.35 12.42 -14.96
N LEU A 37 5.55 11.24 -14.40
CA LEU A 37 6.21 11.10 -13.09
C LEU A 37 7.67 11.57 -13.13
N LEU A 38 8.41 11.30 -14.21
CA LEU A 38 9.76 11.80 -14.40
C LEU A 38 9.78 13.33 -14.53
N ALA A 39 8.87 13.90 -15.34
CA ALA A 39 8.76 15.35 -15.52
C ALA A 39 8.41 16.07 -14.22
N ASP A 40 7.50 15.51 -13.43
CA ASP A 40 7.12 16.03 -12.12
C ASP A 40 8.30 16.06 -11.14
N VAL A 41 9.15 15.04 -11.17
CA VAL A 41 10.34 14.95 -10.29
C VAL A 41 11.42 15.92 -10.75
N GLU A 42 11.76 15.92 -12.03
CA GLU A 42 12.73 16.84 -12.61
C GLU A 42 12.29 18.31 -12.43
N GLY A 43 11.00 18.61 -12.70
CA GLY A 43 10.44 19.94 -12.50
C GLY A 43 10.58 20.43 -11.06
N ALA A 44 10.30 19.56 -10.09
CA ALA A 44 10.46 19.87 -8.68
C ALA A 44 11.94 20.15 -8.32
N MET A 45 12.87 19.36 -8.85
CA MET A 45 14.30 19.53 -8.61
C MET A 45 14.85 20.84 -9.22
N HIS A 46 14.38 21.20 -10.41
CA HIS A 46 14.77 22.42 -11.11
C HIS A 46 13.91 23.65 -10.74
N ARG A 47 12.87 23.47 -9.91
CA ARG A 47 11.89 24.53 -9.52
C ARG A 47 11.20 25.16 -10.71
N MET A 48 10.79 24.35 -11.66
CA MET A 48 10.05 24.73 -12.84
C MET A 48 8.80 23.85 -13.02
N PRO A 49 7.79 24.31 -13.78
CA PRO A 49 6.65 23.46 -14.15
C PRO A 49 7.09 22.19 -14.86
N ALA A 50 6.38 21.08 -14.65
CA ALA A 50 6.70 19.81 -15.29
C ALA A 50 6.67 19.88 -16.83
N ASP A 51 5.76 20.71 -17.37
CA ASP A 51 5.61 20.92 -18.84
C ASP A 51 6.81 21.65 -19.47
N ASP A 52 7.53 22.43 -18.67
CA ASP A 52 8.72 23.19 -19.12
C ASP A 52 10.03 22.43 -18.93
N VAL A 53 9.98 21.17 -18.48
CA VAL A 53 11.17 20.35 -18.21
C VAL A 53 11.79 19.86 -19.51
N GLU A 54 13.06 20.15 -19.69
CA GLU A 54 13.90 19.50 -20.69
C GLU A 54 14.63 18.32 -20.04
N PHE A 55 14.43 17.12 -20.57
CA PHE A 55 15.07 15.91 -20.05
C PHE A 55 16.55 15.84 -20.47
N HIS A 56 17.44 16.18 -19.55
CA HIS A 56 18.90 16.15 -19.82
C HIS A 56 19.53 14.79 -19.57
N GLU A 57 18.97 13.99 -18.65
CA GLU A 57 19.49 12.68 -18.25
C GLU A 57 18.58 11.52 -18.65
N VAL A 58 17.28 11.77 -18.79
CA VAL A 58 16.25 10.76 -19.03
C VAL A 58 15.53 10.89 -20.38
N GLY A 59 15.85 11.91 -21.18
CA GLY A 59 15.20 12.20 -22.48
C GLY A 59 15.90 11.60 -23.70
N SER A 60 16.85 10.70 -23.51
CA SER A 60 17.51 10.02 -24.64
C SER A 60 16.57 9.03 -25.32
N VAL A 61 16.85 8.72 -26.59
CA VAL A 61 16.13 7.66 -27.34
C VAL A 61 16.11 6.33 -26.56
N ASP A 62 17.16 6.06 -25.78
CA ASP A 62 17.25 4.92 -24.87
C ASP A 62 16.10 4.89 -23.86
N ALA A 63 15.82 6.01 -23.18
CA ALA A 63 14.75 6.07 -22.18
C ALA A 63 13.36 5.84 -22.81
N ILE A 64 13.16 6.34 -24.04
CA ILE A 64 11.90 6.09 -24.77
C ILE A 64 11.77 4.60 -25.11
N ILE A 65 12.82 3.98 -25.60
CA ILE A 65 12.84 2.56 -25.93
C ILE A 65 12.59 1.73 -24.66
N ASP A 66 13.25 2.07 -23.56
CA ASP A 66 13.11 1.38 -22.28
C ASP A 66 11.68 1.49 -21.72
N ILE A 67 11.11 2.70 -21.71
CA ILE A 67 9.79 2.94 -21.16
C ILE A 67 8.70 2.32 -22.05
N VAL A 68 8.68 2.70 -23.33
CA VAL A 68 7.63 2.22 -24.26
C VAL A 68 7.77 0.72 -24.51
N GLY A 69 9.01 0.23 -24.66
CA GLY A 69 9.30 -1.19 -24.83
C GLY A 69 8.87 -2.03 -23.63
N SER A 70 9.14 -1.58 -22.41
CA SER A 70 8.68 -2.25 -21.18
C SER A 70 7.16 -2.26 -21.09
N CYS A 71 6.49 -1.14 -21.40
CA CYS A 71 5.03 -1.06 -21.41
C CYS A 71 4.42 -1.98 -22.47
N ALA A 72 5.02 -2.06 -23.66
CA ALA A 72 4.60 -2.96 -24.73
C ALA A 72 4.81 -4.44 -24.37
N ALA A 73 5.93 -4.78 -23.74
CA ALA A 73 6.18 -6.14 -23.25
C ALA A 73 5.14 -6.58 -22.23
N LEU A 74 4.79 -5.72 -21.28
CA LEU A 74 3.73 -5.99 -20.29
C LEU A 74 2.37 -6.19 -20.94
N GLU A 75 2.07 -5.46 -22.01
CA GLU A 75 0.83 -5.63 -22.78
C GLU A 75 0.78 -6.96 -23.55
N VAL A 76 1.87 -7.29 -24.26
CA VAL A 76 2.00 -8.57 -24.97
C VAL A 76 1.90 -9.78 -24.04
N LEU A 77 2.46 -9.67 -22.84
CA LEU A 77 2.39 -10.71 -21.83
C LEU A 77 1.05 -10.75 -21.09
N GLY A 78 0.14 -9.82 -21.35
CA GLY A 78 -1.17 -9.75 -20.69
C GLY A 78 -1.09 -9.45 -19.18
N ILE A 79 -0.11 -8.67 -18.74
CA ILE A 79 0.10 -8.37 -17.32
C ILE A 79 -0.86 -7.29 -16.85
N ASP A 80 -1.72 -7.66 -15.90
CA ASP A 80 -2.73 -6.77 -15.30
C ASP A 80 -2.32 -6.26 -13.91
N HIS A 81 -1.54 -7.03 -13.17
CA HIS A 81 -1.12 -6.69 -11.82
C HIS A 81 0.39 -6.85 -11.66
N ILE A 82 1.04 -5.85 -11.06
CA ILE A 82 2.49 -5.78 -10.90
C ILE A 82 2.81 -5.54 -9.44
N VAL A 83 3.59 -6.45 -8.85
CA VAL A 83 4.16 -6.31 -7.50
C VAL A 83 5.66 -6.15 -7.62
N CYS A 84 6.20 -5.08 -7.05
CA CYS A 84 7.62 -4.79 -7.06
C CYS A 84 8.21 -4.95 -5.65
N SER A 85 9.38 -5.57 -5.55
CA SER A 85 10.13 -5.59 -4.29
C SER A 85 10.67 -4.20 -3.92
N GLY A 86 11.18 -4.03 -2.70
CA GLY A 86 11.98 -2.85 -2.35
C GLY A 86 13.19 -2.71 -3.28
N ILE A 87 13.55 -1.48 -3.62
CA ILE A 87 14.56 -1.14 -4.64
C ILE A 87 15.94 -1.07 -3.99
N ALA A 88 16.90 -1.78 -4.58
CA ALA A 88 18.29 -1.71 -4.17
C ALA A 88 18.95 -0.45 -4.73
N VAL A 89 19.61 0.34 -3.88
CA VAL A 89 20.30 1.56 -4.24
C VAL A 89 21.78 1.52 -3.80
N GLY A 90 22.65 2.20 -4.54
CA GLY A 90 24.06 2.31 -4.22
C GLY A 90 24.34 3.38 -3.15
N THR A 91 25.64 3.66 -2.93
CA THR A 91 26.15 4.67 -1.99
C THR A 91 27.24 5.51 -2.61
N GLY A 92 27.56 6.65 -2.00
CA GLY A 92 28.65 7.53 -2.44
C GLY A 92 28.21 8.56 -3.46
N THR A 93 28.92 8.67 -4.58
CA THR A 93 28.64 9.64 -5.65
C THR A 93 28.75 9.00 -7.02
N VAL A 94 27.93 9.47 -7.96
CA VAL A 94 27.97 9.09 -9.38
C VAL A 94 28.22 10.32 -10.24
N LYS A 95 28.84 10.12 -11.40
CA LYS A 95 29.01 11.16 -12.39
C LYS A 95 27.80 11.22 -13.30
N ALA A 96 27.14 12.35 -13.37
CA ALA A 96 25.96 12.63 -14.16
C ALA A 96 26.17 13.85 -15.06
N ALA A 97 25.22 14.25 -15.88
CA ALA A 97 25.29 15.44 -16.73
C ALA A 97 25.53 16.72 -15.89
N HIS A 98 24.94 16.80 -14.72
CA HIS A 98 25.12 17.92 -13.77
C HIS A 98 26.38 17.82 -12.89
N GLY A 99 27.28 16.91 -13.18
CA GLY A 99 28.54 16.74 -12.44
C GLY A 99 28.49 15.54 -11.49
N MET A 100 29.13 15.66 -10.31
CA MET A 100 29.12 14.62 -9.28
C MET A 100 27.88 14.73 -8.41
N LEU A 101 26.99 13.78 -8.50
CA LEU A 101 25.76 13.71 -7.70
C LEU A 101 25.88 12.65 -6.60
N PRO A 102 25.09 12.79 -5.51
CA PRO A 102 24.92 11.71 -4.52
C PRO A 102 24.39 10.43 -5.18
N ASN A 103 24.78 9.28 -4.64
CA ASN A 103 24.22 7.99 -5.02
C ASN A 103 23.52 7.37 -3.80
N PRO A 104 22.17 7.10 -3.83
CA PRO A 104 21.33 7.21 -5.03
C PRO A 104 21.13 8.64 -5.53
N ALA A 105 20.90 8.79 -6.84
CA ALA A 105 20.66 10.08 -7.47
C ALA A 105 19.45 10.78 -6.86
N PRO A 106 19.44 12.14 -6.77
CA PRO A 106 18.32 12.87 -6.16
C PRO A 106 16.95 12.53 -6.76
N ALA A 107 16.87 12.36 -8.09
CA ALA A 107 15.66 11.95 -8.78
C ALA A 107 15.15 10.58 -8.29
N VAL A 108 16.04 9.62 -8.08
CA VAL A 108 15.70 8.30 -7.53
C VAL A 108 15.10 8.41 -6.14
N VAL A 109 15.71 9.19 -5.26
CA VAL A 109 15.22 9.38 -3.88
C VAL A 109 13.86 10.05 -3.86
N GLU A 110 13.65 11.05 -4.70
CA GLU A 110 12.37 11.76 -4.82
C GLU A 110 11.25 10.85 -5.34
N LEU A 111 11.52 10.03 -6.36
CA LEU A 111 10.58 9.04 -6.89
C LEU A 111 10.14 8.05 -5.79
N LEU A 112 11.11 7.51 -5.05
CA LEU A 112 10.85 6.58 -3.95
C LEU A 112 10.03 7.21 -2.83
N ALA A 113 10.36 8.46 -2.47
CA ALA A 113 9.66 9.21 -1.43
C ALA A 113 8.19 9.47 -1.79
N ARG A 114 7.93 9.96 -3.00
CA ARG A 114 6.55 10.23 -3.48
C ARG A 114 5.67 9.00 -3.50
N ARG A 115 6.25 7.85 -3.81
CA ARG A 115 5.51 6.58 -3.89
C ARG A 115 5.51 5.79 -2.57
N GLY A 116 6.29 6.21 -1.57
CA GLY A 116 6.42 5.49 -0.29
C GLY A 116 7.10 4.13 -0.43
N VAL A 117 8.05 4.00 -1.37
CA VAL A 117 8.74 2.75 -1.68
C VAL A 117 9.92 2.54 -0.74
N SER A 118 10.05 1.35 -0.18
CA SER A 118 11.22 1.00 0.62
C SER A 118 12.46 0.84 -0.27
N ALA A 119 13.55 1.48 0.13
CA ALA A 119 14.86 1.31 -0.50
C ALA A 119 15.80 0.54 0.41
N LYS A 120 16.67 -0.27 -0.21
CA LYS A 120 17.74 -0.99 0.48
C LYS A 120 19.08 -0.45 0.00
N GLY A 121 19.75 0.32 0.85
CA GLY A 121 21.14 0.76 0.60
C GLY A 121 22.10 -0.44 0.60
N LEU A 122 22.91 -0.55 -0.44
CA LEU A 122 23.95 -1.57 -0.56
C LEU A 122 25.32 -0.89 -0.59
N PRO A 123 26.36 -1.49 0.01
CA PRO A 123 27.71 -0.92 0.03
C PRO A 123 28.39 -1.05 -1.34
N ASP A 124 27.84 -0.37 -2.33
CA ASP A 124 28.32 -0.33 -3.70
C ASP A 124 28.24 1.11 -4.21
N HIS A 125 29.34 1.58 -4.84
CA HIS A 125 29.41 2.96 -5.35
C HIS A 125 28.80 3.13 -6.75
N ARG A 126 28.34 2.05 -7.36
CA ARG A 126 27.68 2.12 -8.68
C ARG A 126 26.24 2.56 -8.53
N GLU A 127 25.71 3.16 -9.56
CA GLU A 127 24.30 3.39 -9.72
C GLU A 127 23.59 2.03 -9.92
N LEU A 128 22.86 1.59 -8.92
CA LEU A 128 22.14 0.29 -8.95
C LEU A 128 20.70 0.46 -9.42
N ALA A 129 20.17 1.66 -9.33
CA ALA A 129 18.82 2.00 -9.73
C ALA A 129 18.85 3.34 -10.45
N THR A 130 18.51 3.34 -11.74
CA THR A 130 18.44 4.54 -12.57
C THR A 130 17.11 5.26 -12.39
N PRO A 131 17.03 6.59 -12.62
CA PRO A 131 15.78 7.33 -12.58
C PRO A 131 14.68 6.69 -13.47
N THR A 132 15.02 6.31 -14.71
CA THR A 132 14.08 5.66 -15.65
C THR A 132 13.53 4.35 -15.11
N GLY A 133 14.40 3.49 -14.59
CA GLY A 133 13.98 2.20 -14.02
C GLY A 133 13.09 2.36 -12.78
N VAL A 134 13.43 3.29 -11.90
CA VAL A 134 12.63 3.58 -10.69
C VAL A 134 11.31 4.23 -11.07
N ALA A 135 11.27 5.12 -12.06
CA ALA A 135 10.04 5.73 -12.54
C ALA A 135 9.08 4.67 -13.12
N LEU A 136 9.58 3.72 -13.93
CA LEU A 136 8.80 2.58 -14.41
C LEU A 136 8.17 1.80 -13.24
N MET A 137 8.98 1.43 -12.24
CA MET A 137 8.47 0.70 -11.08
C MET A 137 7.43 1.53 -10.31
N CYS A 138 7.70 2.81 -10.06
CA CYS A 138 6.80 3.70 -9.33
C CYS A 138 5.49 3.98 -10.07
N ALA A 139 5.53 4.11 -11.40
CA ALA A 139 4.35 4.39 -12.22
C ALA A 139 3.47 3.16 -12.47
N LEU A 140 4.07 1.97 -12.58
CA LEU A 140 3.39 0.77 -13.07
C LEU A 140 3.07 -0.25 -11.97
N ALA A 141 3.83 -0.31 -10.88
CA ALA A 141 3.55 -1.25 -9.80
C ALA A 141 2.25 -0.89 -9.07
N ASN A 142 1.39 -1.88 -8.91
CA ASN A 142 0.19 -1.79 -8.09
C ASN A 142 0.55 -1.81 -6.61
N GLU A 143 1.53 -2.64 -6.25
CA GLU A 143 1.97 -2.86 -4.87
C GLU A 143 3.49 -2.97 -4.78
N PHE A 144 4.03 -2.61 -3.59
CA PHE A 144 5.43 -2.84 -3.24
C PHE A 144 5.49 -3.77 -2.04
N GLY A 145 6.16 -4.90 -2.21
CA GLY A 145 6.22 -5.92 -1.17
C GLY A 145 6.98 -7.18 -1.59
N PRO A 146 6.87 -8.25 -0.79
CA PRO A 146 7.40 -9.55 -1.17
C PRO A 146 6.64 -10.11 -2.37
N MET A 147 7.27 -11.09 -3.05
CA MET A 147 6.62 -11.84 -4.11
C MET A 147 5.29 -12.41 -3.63
N PRO A 148 4.17 -12.14 -4.31
CA PRO A 148 2.87 -12.67 -3.92
C PRO A 148 2.80 -14.19 -4.11
N HIS A 149 1.81 -14.83 -3.47
CA HIS A 149 1.52 -16.23 -3.76
C HIS A 149 1.01 -16.36 -5.19
N MET A 150 1.74 -17.07 -6.01
CA MET A 150 1.41 -17.25 -7.41
C MET A 150 1.90 -18.60 -7.94
N GLN A 151 1.20 -19.12 -8.92
CA GLN A 151 1.72 -20.21 -9.73
C GLN A 151 2.66 -19.61 -10.76
N VAL A 152 3.96 -19.86 -10.59
CA VAL A 152 4.98 -19.34 -11.50
C VAL A 152 4.85 -20.00 -12.85
N GLY A 153 4.67 -19.20 -13.90
CA GLY A 153 4.59 -19.64 -15.29
C GLY A 153 5.90 -19.39 -16.04
N ALA A 154 6.53 -18.24 -15.82
CA ALA A 154 7.77 -17.87 -16.51
C ALA A 154 8.65 -16.98 -15.62
N VAL A 155 9.95 -16.94 -15.95
CA VAL A 155 10.92 -16.07 -15.32
C VAL A 155 11.85 -15.48 -16.36
N GLY A 156 12.18 -14.19 -16.19
CA GLY A 156 13.15 -13.48 -17.02
C GLY A 156 14.12 -12.66 -16.19
N TYR A 157 15.25 -12.34 -16.77
CA TYR A 157 16.30 -11.54 -16.14
C TYR A 157 16.77 -10.46 -17.10
N GLY A 158 16.78 -9.22 -16.64
CA GLY A 158 17.44 -8.12 -17.32
C GLY A 158 18.77 -7.81 -16.64
N ALA A 159 19.89 -7.92 -17.34
CA ALA A 159 21.21 -7.68 -16.79
C ALA A 159 21.67 -6.25 -17.06
N GLY A 160 22.18 -5.57 -16.04
CA GLY A 160 22.90 -4.31 -16.22
C GLY A 160 24.30 -4.55 -16.78
N SER A 161 24.87 -3.50 -17.39
CA SER A 161 26.18 -3.55 -18.03
C SER A 161 27.37 -3.68 -17.06
N SER A 162 27.19 -3.31 -15.78
CA SER A 162 28.24 -3.35 -14.77
C SER A 162 28.36 -4.72 -14.14
N ASP A 163 29.57 -5.28 -14.08
CA ASP A 163 29.86 -6.49 -13.30
C ASP A 163 30.05 -6.13 -11.82
N ILE A 164 29.28 -6.80 -10.94
CA ILE A 164 29.31 -6.55 -9.50
C ILE A 164 29.89 -7.79 -8.80
N PRO A 165 31.09 -7.70 -8.19
CA PRO A 165 31.68 -8.83 -7.51
C PRO A 165 30.78 -9.43 -6.43
N GLY A 166 30.58 -10.74 -6.48
CA GLY A 166 29.86 -11.50 -5.46
C GLY A 166 28.33 -11.46 -5.55
N ARG A 167 27.76 -10.77 -6.55
CA ARG A 167 26.30 -10.81 -6.79
C ARG A 167 25.96 -10.50 -8.25
N PRO A 168 24.86 -11.03 -8.79
CA PRO A 168 24.38 -10.66 -10.11
C PRO A 168 23.83 -9.22 -10.12
N ASN A 169 24.10 -8.49 -11.18
CA ASN A 169 23.50 -7.17 -11.47
C ASN A 169 22.31 -7.38 -12.39
N VAL A 170 21.18 -7.80 -11.83
CA VAL A 170 20.00 -8.18 -12.62
C VAL A 170 18.71 -7.70 -11.96
N VAL A 171 17.73 -7.39 -12.80
CA VAL A 171 16.31 -7.35 -12.43
C VAL A 171 15.70 -8.70 -12.78
N GLN A 172 15.08 -9.36 -11.81
CA GLN A 172 14.31 -10.59 -12.02
C GLN A 172 12.83 -10.24 -12.21
N VAL A 173 12.24 -10.75 -13.27
CA VAL A 173 10.81 -10.67 -13.53
C VAL A 173 10.23 -12.07 -13.44
N VAL A 174 9.21 -12.26 -12.62
CA VAL A 174 8.47 -13.52 -12.47
C VAL A 174 7.06 -13.28 -12.94
N VAL A 175 6.60 -14.06 -13.91
CA VAL A 175 5.25 -14.00 -14.46
C VAL A 175 4.50 -15.27 -14.09
N GLY A 176 3.23 -15.13 -13.74
CA GLY A 176 2.37 -16.27 -13.41
C GLY A 176 1.00 -15.81 -12.97
N ASP A 177 0.17 -16.77 -12.62
CA ASP A 177 -1.20 -16.53 -12.18
C ASP A 177 -1.26 -16.34 -10.67
N ALA A 178 -1.94 -15.28 -10.23
CA ALA A 178 -2.19 -15.09 -8.82
C ALA A 178 -3.01 -16.27 -8.29
N VAL A 179 -2.45 -17.01 -7.34
CA VAL A 179 -3.21 -18.01 -6.63
C VAL A 179 -4.02 -17.29 -5.58
N ALA A 180 -5.34 -17.36 -5.68
CA ALA A 180 -6.20 -16.91 -4.59
C ALA A 180 -5.87 -17.76 -3.36
N VAL A 181 -4.89 -17.32 -2.61
CA VAL A 181 -4.61 -17.92 -1.31
C VAL A 181 -5.73 -17.46 -0.38
N ARG A 182 -6.64 -18.36 -0.05
CA ARG A 182 -7.19 -18.33 1.31
C ARG A 182 -5.95 -18.36 2.20
N PRO A 183 -5.68 -17.31 3.00
CA PRO A 183 -4.46 -17.30 3.77
C PRO A 183 -4.45 -18.52 4.69
N PRO A 184 -3.60 -19.54 4.45
CA PRO A 184 -3.32 -20.55 5.45
C PRO A 184 -2.52 -19.93 6.59
N GLU A 185 -1.92 -18.76 6.33
CA GLU A 185 -1.23 -17.95 7.33
C GLU A 185 -2.18 -16.86 7.82
N GLY A 186 -2.38 -16.81 9.13
CA GLY A 186 -3.17 -15.76 9.75
C GLY A 186 -2.54 -14.39 9.52
N GLN A 187 -3.36 -13.38 9.50
CA GLN A 187 -2.90 -12.00 9.50
C GLN A 187 -2.16 -11.74 10.83
N PRO A 188 -0.87 -11.34 10.85
CA PRO A 188 -0.19 -11.04 12.08
C PRO A 188 -0.80 -9.79 12.72
N VAL A 189 -1.20 -9.90 13.97
CA VAL A 189 -1.80 -8.82 14.76
C VAL A 189 -1.12 -8.73 16.11
N GLN A 190 -1.18 -7.55 16.73
CA GLN A 190 -0.70 -7.30 18.08
C GLN A 190 -1.88 -7.28 19.05
N LEU A 191 -1.83 -8.10 20.07
CA LEU A 191 -2.64 -7.95 21.27
C LEU A 191 -1.87 -7.14 22.28
N LEU A 192 -2.46 -6.04 22.80
CA LEU A 192 -1.96 -5.29 23.95
C LEU A 192 -2.97 -5.40 25.08
N GLU A 193 -2.45 -5.47 26.31
CA GLU A 193 -3.26 -5.66 27.50
C GLU A 193 -2.71 -4.87 28.69
N THR A 194 -3.62 -4.33 29.50
CA THR A 194 -3.28 -3.78 30.83
C THR A 194 -4.31 -4.17 31.86
N ASN A 195 -3.89 -4.30 33.11
CA ASN A 195 -4.79 -4.59 34.23
C ASN A 195 -5.06 -3.30 35.01
N VAL A 196 -6.32 -3.05 35.33
CA VAL A 196 -6.80 -1.87 36.06
C VAL A 196 -7.71 -2.29 37.20
N ASP A 197 -7.44 -1.79 38.43
CA ASP A 197 -8.23 -2.08 39.64
C ASP A 197 -8.78 -0.82 40.32
N ASP A 198 -8.59 0.36 39.69
CA ASP A 198 -8.88 1.68 40.27
C ASP A 198 -9.64 2.63 39.31
N ILE A 199 -10.17 2.14 38.20
CA ILE A 199 -10.99 2.93 37.26
C ILE A 199 -12.44 2.45 37.21
N SER A 200 -13.37 3.37 36.90
CA SER A 200 -14.78 3.05 36.78
C SER A 200 -15.13 2.29 35.48
N GLY A 201 -16.26 1.61 35.46
CA GLY A 201 -16.78 0.98 34.23
C GLY A 201 -17.03 1.98 33.09
N GLU A 202 -17.34 3.24 33.43
CA GLU A 202 -17.51 4.32 32.44
C GLU A 202 -16.19 4.65 31.73
N VAL A 203 -15.08 4.71 32.49
CA VAL A 203 -13.73 4.91 31.92
C VAL A 203 -13.32 3.73 31.06
N ILE A 204 -13.64 2.50 31.47
CA ILE A 204 -13.39 1.29 30.66
C ILE A 204 -14.17 1.37 29.32
N ALA A 205 -15.46 1.71 29.38
CA ALA A 205 -16.28 1.85 28.19
C ALA A 205 -15.77 2.95 27.23
N HIS A 206 -15.36 4.09 27.81
CA HIS A 206 -14.73 5.18 27.04
C HIS A 206 -13.41 4.72 26.40
N THR A 207 -12.54 4.03 27.14
CA THR A 207 -11.28 3.51 26.64
C THR A 207 -11.49 2.56 25.45
N ILE A 208 -12.44 1.65 25.55
CA ILE A 208 -12.81 0.75 24.43
C ILE A 208 -13.22 1.58 23.20
N SER A 209 -14.09 2.57 23.39
CA SER A 209 -14.55 3.44 22.30
C SER A 209 -13.40 4.24 21.67
N ALA A 210 -12.48 4.78 22.47
CA ALA A 210 -11.32 5.52 22.01
C ALA A 210 -10.35 4.64 21.20
N LEU A 211 -10.11 3.40 21.65
CA LEU A 211 -9.29 2.43 20.95
C LEU A 211 -9.90 2.04 19.59
N MET A 212 -11.20 1.80 19.54
CA MET A 212 -11.91 1.52 18.29
C MET A 212 -11.85 2.71 17.32
N ALA A 213 -12.04 3.92 17.82
CA ALA A 213 -11.93 5.15 17.02
C ALA A 213 -10.50 5.39 16.49
N ALA A 214 -9.49 4.95 17.22
CA ALA A 214 -8.08 5.01 16.81
C ALA A 214 -7.69 3.93 15.78
N GLY A 215 -8.61 3.03 15.40
CA GLY A 215 -8.39 2.02 14.36
C GLY A 215 -8.04 0.62 14.89
N ALA A 216 -8.36 0.31 16.13
CA ALA A 216 -8.24 -1.05 16.62
C ALA A 216 -9.16 -2.02 15.83
N HIS A 217 -8.70 -3.25 15.64
CA HIS A 217 -9.54 -4.31 15.09
C HIS A 217 -10.65 -4.73 16.05
N ASP A 218 -10.32 -4.74 17.35
CA ASP A 218 -11.22 -5.04 18.44
C ASP A 218 -10.67 -4.51 19.75
N ALA A 219 -11.56 -4.19 20.72
CA ALA A 219 -11.18 -3.83 22.05
C ALA A 219 -12.28 -4.32 23.03
N TRP A 220 -11.85 -4.90 24.16
CA TRP A 220 -12.77 -5.45 25.16
C TRP A 220 -12.17 -5.43 26.57
N ALA A 221 -12.98 -5.71 27.58
CA ALA A 221 -12.53 -5.85 28.95
C ALA A 221 -12.92 -7.23 29.50
N THR A 222 -12.01 -7.85 30.26
CA THR A 222 -12.24 -9.12 30.95
C THR A 222 -12.14 -8.90 32.46
N PRO A 223 -13.16 -9.26 33.26
CA PRO A 223 -13.08 -9.19 34.71
C PRO A 223 -12.06 -10.20 35.25
N ILE A 224 -11.26 -9.77 36.22
CA ILE A 224 -10.23 -10.57 36.85
C ILE A 224 -10.21 -10.31 38.36
N VAL A 225 -9.49 -11.14 39.09
CA VAL A 225 -9.10 -10.87 40.48
C VAL A 225 -7.60 -10.71 40.55
N MET A 226 -7.13 -9.55 41.01
CA MET A 226 -5.72 -9.25 41.17
C MET A 226 -5.20 -9.66 42.56
N LYS A 227 -3.87 -9.46 42.76
CA LYS A 227 -3.24 -9.66 44.07
C LYS A 227 -4.01 -8.95 45.19
N LYS A 228 -4.01 -9.51 46.37
CA LYS A 228 -4.75 -9.04 47.55
C LYS A 228 -6.27 -9.16 47.42
N GLY A 229 -6.78 -10.01 46.49
CA GLY A 229 -8.20 -10.26 46.27
C GLY A 229 -9.00 -9.11 45.66
N ARG A 230 -8.34 -8.15 44.96
CA ARG A 230 -9.00 -6.98 44.36
C ARG A 230 -9.74 -7.35 43.08
N PRO A 231 -11.04 -7.06 42.99
CA PRO A 231 -11.74 -7.08 41.71
C PRO A 231 -11.11 -6.07 40.75
N ALA A 232 -10.92 -6.47 39.49
CA ALA A 232 -10.24 -5.64 38.49
C ALA A 232 -10.68 -6.04 37.10
N HIS A 233 -10.17 -5.35 36.09
CA HIS A 233 -10.37 -5.69 34.69
C HIS A 233 -9.04 -5.73 33.96
N THR A 234 -8.93 -6.64 33.00
CA THR A 234 -7.92 -6.52 31.93
C THR A 234 -8.57 -5.86 30.74
N VAL A 235 -8.05 -4.72 30.32
CA VAL A 235 -8.44 -4.08 29.06
C VAL A 235 -7.53 -4.59 27.96
N HIS A 236 -8.14 -5.03 26.87
CA HIS A 236 -7.48 -5.64 25.72
C HIS A 236 -7.70 -4.79 24.49
N VAL A 237 -6.70 -4.71 23.60
CA VAL A 237 -6.84 -4.16 22.25
C VAL A 237 -6.10 -5.03 21.25
N LEU A 238 -6.78 -5.33 20.16
CA LEU A 238 -6.23 -6.06 19.01
C LEU A 238 -6.04 -5.09 17.86
N CYS A 239 -4.82 -5.00 17.31
CA CYS A 239 -4.50 -4.05 16.26
C CYS A 239 -3.46 -4.60 15.28
N ASP A 240 -3.26 -3.92 14.18
CA ASP A 240 -2.13 -4.18 13.30
C ASP A 240 -0.80 -3.98 14.02
N VAL A 241 0.21 -4.78 13.69
CA VAL A 241 1.55 -4.67 14.30
C VAL A 241 2.13 -3.26 14.10
N ALA A 242 1.86 -2.63 12.96
CA ALA A 242 2.29 -1.26 12.68
C ALA A 242 1.62 -0.21 13.57
N ALA A 243 0.39 -0.44 14.02
CA ALA A 243 -0.38 0.46 14.89
C ALA A 243 -0.06 0.30 16.38
N ARG A 244 0.80 -0.64 16.75
CA ARG A 244 1.11 -0.99 18.15
C ARG A 244 1.43 0.22 19.03
N ALA A 245 2.29 1.12 18.57
CA ALA A 245 2.71 2.26 19.38
C ALA A 245 1.54 3.22 19.66
N ALA A 246 0.76 3.55 18.65
CA ALA A 246 -0.41 4.42 18.78
C ALA A 246 -1.47 3.82 19.71
N MET A 247 -1.74 2.51 19.59
CA MET A 247 -2.68 1.82 20.49
C MET A 247 -2.19 1.77 21.93
N ALA A 248 -0.88 1.57 22.14
CA ALA A 248 -0.28 1.60 23.46
C ALA A 248 -0.46 2.96 24.13
N ASP A 249 -0.23 4.05 23.39
CA ASP A 249 -0.39 5.42 23.88
C ASP A 249 -1.84 5.72 24.27
N VAL A 250 -2.81 5.32 23.44
CA VAL A 250 -4.23 5.47 23.76
C VAL A 250 -4.58 4.67 25.02
N LEU A 251 -4.18 3.40 25.08
CA LEU A 251 -4.51 2.51 26.21
C LEU A 251 -3.95 3.06 27.53
N LEU A 252 -2.69 3.51 27.56
CA LEU A 252 -2.07 4.06 28.76
C LEU A 252 -2.69 5.41 29.16
N ARG A 253 -2.96 6.28 28.19
CA ARG A 253 -3.54 7.61 28.44
C ARG A 253 -4.95 7.51 29.03
N GLU A 254 -5.79 6.68 28.47
CA GLU A 254 -7.20 6.58 28.89
C GLU A 254 -7.37 5.80 30.21
N THR A 255 -6.50 4.81 30.47
CA THR A 255 -6.59 4.01 31.71
C THR A 255 -5.75 4.54 32.85
N GLY A 256 -4.74 5.37 32.59
CA GLY A 256 -3.75 5.78 33.58
C GLY A 256 -2.85 4.64 34.08
N ALA A 257 -2.86 3.49 33.42
CA ALA A 257 -2.08 2.32 33.81
C ALA A 257 -0.57 2.61 33.72
N LEU A 258 0.21 2.04 34.63
CA LEU A 258 1.66 2.23 34.69
C LEU A 258 2.45 1.40 33.66
N GLY A 259 1.79 0.48 32.99
CA GLY A 259 2.42 -0.39 31.99
C GLY A 259 1.43 -1.30 31.30
N LEU A 260 1.87 -1.86 30.20
CA LEU A 260 1.12 -2.83 29.42
C LEU A 260 2.01 -4.02 29.02
N ARG A 261 1.38 -5.08 28.59
CA ARG A 261 2.05 -6.24 27.97
C ARG A 261 1.47 -6.47 26.59
N GLY A 262 2.23 -7.11 25.73
CA GLY A 262 1.76 -7.39 24.38
C GLY A 262 2.29 -8.71 23.84
N THR A 263 1.48 -9.32 22.98
CA THR A 263 1.78 -10.59 22.29
C THR A 263 1.41 -10.47 20.82
N VAL A 264 2.26 -10.96 19.95
CA VAL A 264 1.94 -11.12 18.53
C VAL A 264 1.14 -12.40 18.37
N MET A 265 0.02 -12.30 17.66
CA MET A 265 -0.86 -13.43 17.35
C MET A 265 -1.24 -13.40 15.87
N GLU A 266 -1.88 -14.45 15.43
CA GLU A 266 -2.45 -14.53 14.08
C GLU A 266 -3.97 -14.42 14.13
N ARG A 267 -4.55 -13.71 13.18
CA ARG A 267 -5.99 -13.53 13.00
C ARG A 267 -6.39 -14.02 11.62
N TRP A 268 -7.48 -14.76 11.55
CA TRP A 268 -8.06 -15.27 10.30
C TRP A 268 -9.43 -14.61 10.05
N PRO A 269 -9.48 -13.37 9.50
CA PRO A 269 -10.74 -12.74 9.16
C PRO A 269 -11.38 -13.48 7.98
N GLN A 270 -12.68 -13.75 8.07
CA GLN A 270 -13.42 -14.26 6.93
C GLN A 270 -13.53 -13.18 5.85
N VAL A 271 -13.41 -13.59 4.59
CA VAL A 271 -13.70 -12.73 3.44
C VAL A 271 -15.17 -12.34 3.51
N ARG A 272 -15.43 -11.05 3.44
CA ARG A 272 -16.77 -10.48 3.50
C ARG A 272 -16.88 -9.26 2.60
N HIS A 273 -18.06 -9.05 2.06
CA HIS A 273 -18.43 -7.84 1.34
C HIS A 273 -19.64 -7.20 1.99
N GLU A 274 -19.87 -5.94 1.71
CA GLU A 274 -20.98 -5.19 2.24
C GLU A 274 -22.05 -5.02 1.16
N VAL A 275 -23.30 -5.27 1.52
CA VAL A 275 -24.47 -5.08 0.66
C VAL A 275 -25.43 -4.11 1.35
N GLY A 276 -25.89 -3.09 0.62
CA GLY A 276 -26.93 -2.18 1.10
C GLY A 276 -28.31 -2.75 0.80
N VAL A 277 -29.18 -2.82 1.82
CA VAL A 277 -30.60 -3.11 1.65
C VAL A 277 -31.43 -1.92 2.11
N HIS A 278 -32.68 -1.81 1.67
CA HIS A 278 -33.61 -0.77 2.11
C HIS A 278 -34.79 -1.41 2.81
N LEU A 279 -35.01 -1.05 4.05
CA LEU A 279 -36.18 -1.47 4.85
C LEU A 279 -37.09 -0.26 5.10
N ASP A 280 -38.28 -0.27 4.50
CA ASP A 280 -39.28 0.82 4.60
C ASP A 280 -38.66 2.22 4.31
N GLY A 281 -37.76 2.30 3.29
CA GLY A 281 -37.08 3.53 2.88
C GLY A 281 -35.79 3.86 3.64
N HIS A 282 -35.43 3.09 4.68
CA HIS A 282 -34.20 3.30 5.45
C HIS A 282 -33.07 2.41 4.93
N PRO A 283 -31.90 2.98 4.59
CA PRO A 283 -30.75 2.21 4.14
C PRO A 283 -30.11 1.48 5.32
N ILE A 284 -29.80 0.20 5.12
CA ILE A 284 -29.18 -0.66 6.13
C ILE A 284 -28.07 -1.45 5.45
N ARG A 285 -26.87 -1.40 5.99
CA ARG A 285 -25.73 -2.20 5.52
C ARG A 285 -25.79 -3.59 6.12
N VAL A 286 -25.44 -4.58 5.31
CA VAL A 286 -25.35 -5.98 5.71
C VAL A 286 -23.99 -6.54 5.29
N LYS A 287 -23.20 -7.02 6.23
CA LYS A 287 -21.98 -7.75 5.97
C LYS A 287 -22.31 -9.19 5.61
N VAL A 288 -21.88 -9.60 4.41
CA VAL A 288 -22.12 -10.94 3.87
C VAL A 288 -20.79 -11.67 3.78
N SER A 289 -20.73 -12.86 4.39
CA SER A 289 -19.66 -13.84 4.23
C SER A 289 -20.24 -15.17 3.73
N GLU A 290 -19.38 -16.12 3.38
CA GLU A 290 -19.79 -17.46 2.91
C GLU A 290 -20.80 -18.14 3.87
N HIS A 291 -20.65 -17.90 5.18
CA HIS A 291 -21.40 -18.61 6.20
C HIS A 291 -22.40 -17.73 7.00
N ARG A 292 -22.38 -16.41 6.78
CA ARG A 292 -23.18 -15.50 7.62
C ARG A 292 -23.55 -14.20 6.93
N ARG A 293 -24.77 -13.75 7.17
CA ARG A 293 -25.24 -12.39 6.91
C ARG A 293 -25.38 -11.67 8.26
N LYS A 294 -24.73 -10.52 8.41
CA LYS A 294 -24.78 -9.72 9.64
C LYS A 294 -25.22 -8.30 9.31
N VAL A 295 -26.38 -7.93 9.77
CA VAL A 295 -26.91 -6.57 9.67
C VAL A 295 -26.08 -5.65 10.57
N GLU A 296 -25.70 -4.47 10.08
CA GLU A 296 -25.01 -3.44 10.88
C GLU A 296 -25.97 -2.89 11.92
N PHE A 297 -25.57 -3.00 13.19
CA PHE A 297 -26.43 -2.69 14.33
C PHE A 297 -26.80 -1.20 14.39
N ASP A 298 -25.87 -0.31 14.09
CA ASP A 298 -26.09 1.14 14.16
C ASP A 298 -27.10 1.59 13.11
N ASP A 299 -27.06 1.04 11.90
CA ASP A 299 -28.03 1.32 10.84
C ASP A 299 -29.41 0.77 11.23
N ALA A 300 -29.45 -0.44 11.78
CA ALA A 300 -30.69 -1.05 12.26
C ALA A 300 -31.30 -0.27 13.45
N LEU A 301 -30.47 0.24 14.35
CA LEU A 301 -30.92 1.07 15.47
C LEU A 301 -31.48 2.40 14.98
N ALA A 302 -30.81 3.05 14.02
CA ALA A 302 -31.30 4.29 13.42
C ALA A 302 -32.65 4.09 12.73
N ALA A 303 -32.80 3.01 11.94
CA ALA A 303 -34.04 2.65 11.29
C ALA A 303 -35.14 2.29 12.32
N ALA A 304 -34.85 1.54 13.38
CA ALA A 304 -35.79 1.18 14.45
C ALA A 304 -36.34 2.43 15.15
N ASN A 305 -35.49 3.39 15.47
CA ASN A 305 -35.88 4.66 16.07
C ASN A 305 -36.81 5.47 15.15
N ALA A 306 -36.48 5.52 13.85
CA ALA A 306 -37.26 6.26 12.85
C ALA A 306 -38.66 5.60 12.62
N LEU A 307 -38.72 4.25 12.64
CA LEU A 307 -39.94 3.48 12.40
C LEU A 307 -40.77 3.27 13.68
N GLY A 308 -40.21 3.57 14.85
CA GLY A 308 -40.91 3.34 16.14
C GLY A 308 -41.12 1.84 16.48
N VAL A 309 -40.22 0.97 15.98
CA VAL A 309 -40.29 -0.49 16.20
C VAL A 309 -39.06 -0.99 16.97
N PRO A 310 -39.12 -2.17 17.60
CA PRO A 310 -37.97 -2.74 18.29
C PRO A 310 -36.81 -3.04 17.31
N VAL A 311 -35.56 -2.71 17.71
CA VAL A 311 -34.37 -2.96 16.85
C VAL A 311 -34.25 -4.43 16.42
N ARG A 312 -34.67 -5.40 17.28
CA ARG A 312 -34.66 -6.83 16.93
C ARG A 312 -35.52 -7.16 15.70
N GLU A 313 -36.64 -6.44 15.53
CA GLU A 313 -37.53 -6.61 14.37
C GLU A 313 -36.84 -6.12 13.09
N VAL A 314 -36.21 -4.94 13.16
CA VAL A 314 -35.43 -4.40 12.03
C VAL A 314 -34.30 -5.34 11.64
N LEU A 315 -33.55 -5.87 12.62
CA LEU A 315 -32.48 -6.83 12.37
C LEU A 315 -32.99 -8.10 11.64
N GLN A 316 -34.12 -8.64 12.05
CA GLN A 316 -34.72 -9.82 11.41
C GLN A 316 -35.20 -9.52 9.99
N ARG A 317 -35.91 -8.41 9.80
CA ARG A 317 -36.46 -8.01 8.50
C ARG A 317 -35.36 -7.68 7.51
N ALA A 318 -34.34 -6.93 7.92
CA ALA A 318 -33.21 -6.59 7.08
C ALA A 318 -32.38 -7.81 6.65
N ALA A 319 -32.22 -8.80 7.54
CA ALA A 319 -31.52 -10.05 7.21
C ALA A 319 -32.25 -10.85 6.12
N LEU A 320 -33.58 -10.79 6.05
CA LEU A 320 -34.38 -11.46 5.03
C LEU A 320 -34.34 -10.78 3.66
N LEU A 321 -34.01 -9.48 3.62
CA LEU A 321 -33.87 -8.70 2.39
C LEU A 321 -32.51 -8.89 1.71
N THR A 322 -31.57 -9.54 2.37
CA THR A 322 -30.22 -9.75 1.84
C THR A 322 -30.21 -10.95 0.88
N PRO A 323 -29.76 -10.79 -0.37
CA PRO A 323 -29.70 -11.85 -1.37
C PRO A 323 -28.77 -13.02 -0.99
#